data_d00f3b7a480f3dd723364829f8fad1e9
#
_entry.id   d00f3b7a480f3dd723364829f8fad1e9
#
_cell.length_a   1.000
_cell.length_b   1.000
_cell.length_c   1.000
_cell.angle_alpha   90.00
_cell.angle_beta   90.00
_cell.angle_gamma   90.00
#
_symmetry.space_group_name_H-M   'P 1'
#
loop_
_entity.id
_entity.type
_entity.pdbx_description
1 polymer ?
#
loop_
_entity_poly.entity_id
_entity_poly.type
_entity_poly.pdbx_seq_one_letter_code
_entity_poly.pdbx_strand_id
1 'polypeptide(L)'
;MQNRKPHRQKAPQTGHSIFGTILFSLLAVLAVEILLLTFAAHATRLGPQLNQNAEDILAMQVDNRSRYLQSIFHDAQELTSLSDTINGLTQQLLDEGEISLSTLDSSSDAAYPLLEAAAPELISTLRIKSVTGVFLILNTHDLDKRKQDSLLPAIYLRDLDPDAAPSQRNADLTFVRAPAQLVQSLSIATDNSWSPTIRYRALGNRGFLYPPFQAAYKDGASLAASDYGHWTSRSYLVPGDTHEAIAYSQPLILPDGTVYGVIGVELLADYLWENLPCSELQNNGTYFLAVTDTEELSASELQLRPVLRSHCDGQPGSADESLTLRLHSAHTRRYLFSNDLYIASVSPLDLY
;
A
#
# COMPACT_ATOMS: atom_id res chain seq x y z
N MET A 1 -2.17 99.87 -53.95
CA MET A 1 -1.34 99.04 -53.05
C MET A 1 -2.19 98.64 -51.86
N GLN A 2 -2.70 97.43 -51.84
CA GLN A 2 -3.59 96.88 -50.82
C GLN A 2 -2.80 95.92 -49.95
N ASN A 3 -2.70 96.30 -48.67
CA ASN A 3 -1.97 95.55 -47.59
C ASN A 3 -2.89 94.47 -47.02
N ARG A 4 -2.68 93.19 -47.35
CA ARG A 4 -3.39 92.03 -46.74
C ARG A 4 -2.67 91.63 -45.50
N LYS A 5 -3.32 91.67 -44.31
CA LYS A 5 -2.85 91.07 -43.06
C LYS A 5 -3.01 89.60 -43.07
N PRO A 6 -2.09 88.79 -42.53
CA PRO A 6 -2.20 87.35 -42.48
C PRO A 6 -3.18 86.91 -41.39
N HIS A 7 -4.06 85.94 -41.75
CA HIS A 7 -4.97 85.29 -40.83
C HIS A 7 -4.19 84.38 -39.88
N ARG A 8 -4.32 84.64 -38.61
CA ARG A 8 -3.83 83.71 -37.55
C ARG A 8 -4.79 82.55 -37.44
N GLN A 9 -4.33 81.35 -37.84
CA GLN A 9 -5.03 80.09 -37.58
C GLN A 9 -4.99 79.82 -36.06
N LYS A 10 -6.17 79.71 -35.44
CA LYS A 10 -6.32 79.17 -34.07
C LYS A 10 -5.99 77.69 -34.09
N ALA A 11 -5.06 77.29 -33.20
CA ALA A 11 -4.77 75.87 -32.95
C ALA A 11 -6.03 75.20 -32.42
N PRO A 12 -6.28 73.88 -32.80
CA PRO A 12 -7.43 73.17 -32.35
C PRO A 12 -7.29 72.96 -30.81
N GLN A 13 -8.27 73.46 -30.08
CA GLN A 13 -8.44 73.10 -28.65
C GLN A 13 -8.84 71.61 -28.61
N THR A 14 -7.96 70.74 -28.21
CA THR A 14 -8.25 69.34 -27.86
C THR A 14 -9.09 69.30 -26.57
N GLY A 15 -10.42 69.37 -26.77
CA GLY A 15 -11.36 69.15 -25.67
C GLY A 15 -11.28 67.71 -25.21
N HIS A 16 -10.71 67.49 -24.05
CA HIS A 16 -10.80 66.17 -23.40
C HIS A 16 -12.27 65.88 -23.08
N SER A 17 -12.80 64.78 -23.60
CA SER A 17 -14.14 64.31 -23.26
C SER A 17 -14.24 64.13 -21.74
N ILE A 18 -15.26 64.71 -21.08
CA ILE A 18 -15.53 64.55 -19.65
C ILE A 18 -15.58 63.07 -19.29
N PHE A 19 -16.14 62.23 -20.12
CA PHE A 19 -16.19 60.77 -19.96
C PHE A 19 -14.78 60.14 -19.97
N GLY A 20 -13.88 60.60 -20.87
CA GLY A 20 -12.50 60.12 -20.93
C GLY A 20 -11.69 60.50 -19.64
N THR A 21 -11.94 61.70 -19.10
CA THR A 21 -11.28 62.13 -17.86
C THR A 21 -11.76 61.32 -16.64
N ILE A 22 -13.08 61.09 -16.55
CA ILE A 22 -13.66 60.26 -15.48
C ILE A 22 -13.18 58.82 -15.58
N LEU A 23 -13.18 58.21 -16.78
CA LEU A 23 -12.72 56.87 -16.99
C LEU A 23 -11.23 56.73 -16.65
N PHE A 24 -10.40 57.67 -17.07
CA PHE A 24 -8.96 57.64 -16.76
C PHE A 24 -8.69 57.77 -15.28
N SER A 25 -9.42 58.65 -14.56
CA SER A 25 -9.27 58.79 -13.11
C SER A 25 -9.71 57.52 -12.37
N LEU A 26 -10.79 56.87 -12.81
CA LEU A 26 -11.26 55.61 -12.23
C LEU A 26 -10.26 54.46 -12.44
N LEU A 27 -9.70 54.37 -13.65
CA LEU A 27 -8.65 53.38 -13.96
C LEU A 27 -7.35 53.65 -13.17
N ALA A 28 -7.00 54.93 -12.96
CA ALA A 28 -5.83 55.30 -12.17
C ALA A 28 -6.01 54.90 -10.70
N VAL A 29 -7.20 55.16 -10.12
CA VAL A 29 -7.53 54.72 -8.75
C VAL A 29 -7.48 53.21 -8.62
N LEU A 30 -8.10 52.47 -9.56
CA LEU A 30 -8.07 51.02 -9.57
C LEU A 30 -6.64 50.47 -9.67
N ALA A 31 -5.78 51.08 -10.50
CA ALA A 31 -4.38 50.67 -10.65
C ALA A 31 -3.59 50.92 -9.34
N VAL A 32 -3.87 52.01 -8.64
CA VAL A 32 -3.25 52.31 -7.32
C VAL A 32 -3.73 51.32 -6.27
N GLU A 33 -5.03 51.00 -6.24
CA GLU A 33 -5.56 49.97 -5.32
C GLU A 33 -4.93 48.59 -5.55
N ILE A 34 -4.80 48.16 -6.80
CA ILE A 34 -4.12 46.91 -7.14
C ILE A 34 -2.66 46.91 -6.71
N LEU A 35 -1.96 48.04 -6.95
CA LEU A 35 -0.57 48.20 -6.52
C LEU A 35 -0.42 48.20 -4.98
N LEU A 36 -1.33 48.82 -4.27
CA LEU A 36 -1.33 48.80 -2.80
C LEU A 36 -1.63 47.41 -2.24
N LEU A 37 -2.60 46.69 -2.82
CA LEU A 37 -2.92 45.32 -2.45
C LEU A 37 -1.75 44.37 -2.70
N THR A 38 -1.11 44.48 -3.87
CA THR A 38 0.07 43.66 -4.19
C THR A 38 1.27 44.00 -3.30
N PHE A 39 1.48 45.27 -2.99
CA PHE A 39 2.51 45.70 -2.06
C PHE A 39 2.22 45.22 -0.62
N ALA A 40 0.98 45.38 -0.16
CA ALA A 40 0.56 44.86 1.15
C ALA A 40 0.72 43.34 1.28
N ALA A 41 0.31 42.61 0.27
CA ALA A 41 0.50 41.13 0.21
C ALA A 41 1.99 40.75 0.25
N HIS A 42 2.83 41.51 -0.42
CA HIS A 42 4.28 41.26 -0.42
C HIS A 42 4.94 41.67 0.91
N ALA A 43 4.53 42.84 1.47
CA ALA A 43 5.05 43.36 2.74
C ALA A 43 4.64 42.52 3.95
N THR A 44 3.46 41.93 3.93
CA THR A 44 2.93 41.08 5.03
C THR A 44 3.47 39.67 5.05
N ARG A 45 4.33 39.27 4.12
CA ARG A 45 4.85 37.90 3.96
C ARG A 45 3.76 36.80 3.87
N LEU A 46 2.56 37.19 3.39
CA LEU A 46 1.44 36.27 3.26
C LEU A 46 1.78 35.06 2.37
N GLY A 47 2.51 35.28 1.27
CA GLY A 47 2.91 34.17 0.37
C GLY A 47 3.76 33.10 1.04
N PRO A 48 4.89 33.47 1.72
CA PRO A 48 5.69 32.51 2.48
C PRO A 48 4.90 31.80 3.59
N GLN A 49 4.04 32.52 4.32
CA GLN A 49 3.21 31.89 5.37
C GLN A 49 2.19 30.91 4.80
N LEU A 50 1.54 31.22 3.68
CA LEU A 50 0.61 30.32 3.01
C LEU A 50 1.32 29.06 2.51
N ASN A 51 2.53 29.19 1.94
CA ASN A 51 3.32 28.04 1.51
C ASN A 51 3.73 27.18 2.71
N GLN A 52 4.19 27.81 3.80
CA GLN A 52 4.56 27.05 5.00
C GLN A 52 3.36 26.32 5.60
N ASN A 53 2.21 26.97 5.69
CA ASN A 53 0.99 26.32 6.16
C ASN A 53 0.57 25.15 5.25
N ALA A 54 0.73 25.28 3.93
CA ALA A 54 0.43 24.21 2.99
C ALA A 54 1.40 23.02 3.15
N GLU A 55 2.69 23.29 3.38
CA GLU A 55 3.69 22.26 3.67
C GLU A 55 3.40 21.54 4.99
N ASP A 56 3.01 22.28 6.03
CA ASP A 56 2.66 21.74 7.35
C ASP A 56 1.38 20.86 7.26
N ILE A 57 0.38 21.29 6.48
CA ILE A 57 -0.84 20.51 6.23
C ILE A 57 -0.50 19.22 5.48
N LEU A 58 0.33 19.29 4.43
CA LEU A 58 0.77 18.12 3.68
C LEU A 58 1.51 17.13 4.58
N ALA A 59 2.46 17.62 5.40
CA ALA A 59 3.20 16.81 6.34
C ALA A 59 2.28 16.10 7.34
N MET A 60 1.31 16.83 7.89
CA MET A 60 0.33 16.26 8.83
C MET A 60 -0.57 15.22 8.18
N GLN A 61 -1.00 15.41 6.93
CA GLN A 61 -1.82 14.44 6.19
C GLN A 61 -1.02 13.16 5.92
N VAL A 62 0.23 13.30 5.46
CA VAL A 62 1.12 12.15 5.21
C VAL A 62 1.40 11.39 6.50
N ASP A 63 1.69 12.08 7.60
CA ASP A 63 1.97 11.47 8.90
C ASP A 63 0.73 10.74 9.48
N ASN A 64 -0.46 11.32 9.35
CA ASN A 64 -1.71 10.67 9.74
C ASN A 64 -1.95 9.41 8.92
N ARG A 65 -1.70 9.46 7.62
CA ARG A 65 -1.89 8.32 6.73
C ARG A 65 -0.84 7.24 6.96
N SER A 66 0.41 7.65 7.23
CA SER A 66 1.49 6.73 7.63
C SER A 66 1.11 5.96 8.90
N ARG A 67 0.64 6.65 9.96
CA ARG A 67 0.22 5.98 11.20
C ARG A 67 -0.95 5.01 10.99
N TYR A 68 -1.89 5.35 10.12
CA TYR A 68 -2.99 4.46 9.79
C TYR A 68 -2.49 3.20 9.06
N LEU A 69 -1.66 3.35 8.03
CA LEU A 69 -1.03 2.22 7.35
C LEU A 69 -0.13 1.41 8.29
N GLN A 70 0.63 2.09 9.15
CA GLN A 70 1.44 1.42 10.19
C GLN A 70 0.59 0.47 11.05
N SER A 71 -0.63 0.89 11.42
CA SER A 71 -1.52 0.01 12.20
C SER A 71 -2.00 -1.19 11.39
N ILE A 72 -2.30 -1.04 10.10
CA ILE A 72 -2.67 -2.16 9.21
C ILE A 72 -1.52 -3.16 9.07
N PHE A 73 -0.32 -2.65 8.79
CA PHE A 73 0.86 -3.51 8.62
C PHE A 73 1.26 -4.20 9.92
N HIS A 74 1.19 -3.50 11.06
CA HIS A 74 1.46 -4.08 12.37
C HIS A 74 0.44 -5.17 12.72
N ASP A 75 -0.85 -4.92 12.49
CA ASP A 75 -1.90 -5.91 12.72
C ASP A 75 -1.74 -7.15 11.81
N ALA A 76 -1.27 -6.95 10.59
CA ALA A 76 -0.92 -8.03 9.68
C ALA A 76 0.27 -8.88 10.14
N GLN A 77 1.27 -8.28 10.80
CA GLN A 77 2.44 -8.99 11.35
C GLN A 77 2.12 -9.81 12.62
N GLU A 78 1.09 -9.43 13.36
CA GLU A 78 0.70 -10.09 14.60
C GLU A 78 0.04 -11.46 14.37
N LEU A 79 0.84 -12.45 13.94
CA LEU A 79 0.38 -13.82 13.68
C LEU A 79 0.70 -14.82 14.79
N THR A 80 1.36 -14.40 15.88
CA THR A 80 1.81 -15.29 16.94
C THR A 80 0.66 -16.11 17.52
N SER A 81 -0.45 -15.49 17.89
CA SER A 81 -1.63 -16.17 18.45
C SER A 81 -2.23 -17.19 17.46
N LEU A 82 -2.32 -16.84 16.19
CA LEU A 82 -2.81 -17.77 15.16
C LEU A 82 -1.83 -18.93 14.96
N SER A 83 -0.54 -18.63 14.88
CA SER A 83 0.52 -19.64 14.76
C SER A 83 0.51 -20.63 15.92
N ASP A 84 0.40 -20.13 17.17
CA ASP A 84 0.33 -20.95 18.37
C ASP A 84 -0.92 -21.85 18.37
N THR A 85 -2.06 -21.32 17.94
CA THR A 85 -3.30 -22.09 17.80
C THR A 85 -3.14 -23.23 16.78
N ILE A 86 -2.59 -22.92 15.59
CA ILE A 86 -2.34 -23.92 14.55
C ILE A 86 -1.31 -24.96 15.00
N ASN A 87 -0.24 -24.55 15.71
CA ASN A 87 0.73 -25.47 16.28
C ASN A 87 0.08 -26.40 17.31
N GLY A 88 -0.81 -25.88 18.18
CA GLY A 88 -1.57 -26.68 19.14
C GLY A 88 -2.46 -27.73 18.47
N LEU A 89 -3.22 -27.32 17.43
CA LEU A 89 -4.05 -28.25 16.65
C LEU A 89 -3.19 -29.32 15.96
N THR A 90 -2.05 -28.92 15.40
CA THR A 90 -1.13 -29.85 14.74
C THR A 90 -0.59 -30.86 15.72
N GLN A 91 -0.14 -30.44 16.92
CA GLN A 91 0.37 -31.33 17.95
C GLN A 91 -0.72 -32.31 18.42
N GLN A 92 -1.94 -31.83 18.65
CA GLN A 92 -3.06 -32.70 19.04
C GLN A 92 -3.32 -33.78 18.00
N LEU A 93 -3.43 -33.44 16.72
CA LEU A 93 -3.69 -34.39 15.63
C LEU A 93 -2.53 -35.38 15.43
N LEU A 94 -1.29 -34.96 15.71
CA LEU A 94 -0.12 -35.86 15.72
C LEU A 94 -0.21 -36.89 16.88
N ASP A 95 -0.59 -36.43 18.06
CA ASP A 95 -0.72 -37.28 19.26
C ASP A 95 -1.89 -38.28 19.13
N GLU A 96 -2.95 -37.89 18.47
CA GLU A 96 -4.12 -38.72 18.13
C GLU A 96 -3.81 -39.68 16.97
N GLY A 97 -2.72 -39.46 16.22
CA GLY A 97 -2.33 -40.28 15.07
C GLY A 97 -3.18 -40.03 13.81
N GLU A 98 -3.95 -38.93 13.78
CA GLU A 98 -4.77 -38.57 12.60
C GLU A 98 -3.95 -37.99 11.46
N ILE A 99 -2.80 -37.40 11.77
CA ILE A 99 -1.83 -36.89 10.78
C ILE A 99 -0.42 -37.40 11.10
N SER A 100 0.45 -37.38 10.10
CA SER A 100 1.87 -37.69 10.24
C SER A 100 2.71 -36.66 9.48
N LEU A 101 3.75 -36.12 10.14
CA LEU A 101 4.66 -35.16 9.50
C LEU A 101 5.30 -35.69 8.21
N SER A 102 5.58 -37.00 8.14
CA SER A 102 6.19 -37.62 6.96
C SER A 102 5.28 -37.66 5.72
N THR A 103 3.97 -37.50 5.91
CA THR A 103 2.96 -37.51 4.84
C THR A 103 2.20 -36.19 4.71
N LEU A 104 2.36 -35.28 5.65
CA LEU A 104 1.56 -34.06 5.78
C LEU A 104 1.55 -33.21 4.50
N ASP A 105 2.67 -33.16 3.78
CA ASP A 105 2.80 -32.38 2.54
C ASP A 105 2.77 -33.27 1.27
N SER A 106 2.38 -34.54 1.40
CA SER A 106 2.33 -35.50 0.28
C SER A 106 1.06 -35.37 -0.57
N SER A 107 -0.06 -35.07 0.07
CA SER A 107 -1.37 -34.89 -0.59
C SER A 107 -2.32 -34.06 0.26
N SER A 108 -3.34 -33.49 -0.39
CA SER A 108 -4.42 -32.78 0.33
C SER A 108 -5.21 -33.70 1.25
N ASP A 109 -5.35 -35.01 0.92
CA ASP A 109 -6.10 -35.94 1.76
C ASP A 109 -5.35 -36.25 3.06
N ALA A 110 -4.01 -36.39 3.01
CA ALA A 110 -3.19 -36.62 4.20
C ALA A 110 -3.16 -35.38 5.13
N ALA A 111 -3.28 -34.20 4.55
CA ALA A 111 -3.32 -32.92 5.27
C ALA A 111 -4.74 -32.50 5.72
N TYR A 112 -5.78 -33.16 5.21
CA TYR A 112 -7.16 -32.72 5.36
C TYR A 112 -7.58 -32.53 6.82
N PRO A 113 -7.27 -33.42 7.78
CA PRO A 113 -7.66 -33.19 9.18
C PRO A 113 -7.14 -31.88 9.75
N LEU A 114 -5.88 -31.54 9.46
CA LEU A 114 -5.31 -30.27 9.90
C LEU A 114 -5.92 -29.06 9.18
N LEU A 115 -6.11 -29.16 7.86
CA LEU A 115 -6.72 -28.07 7.09
C LEU A 115 -8.17 -27.82 7.52
N GLU A 116 -8.94 -28.87 7.82
CA GLU A 116 -10.30 -28.76 8.33
C GLU A 116 -10.34 -28.10 9.71
N ALA A 117 -9.48 -28.53 10.63
CA ALA A 117 -9.36 -27.96 11.97
C ALA A 117 -8.87 -26.49 11.96
N ALA A 118 -7.99 -26.14 11.03
CA ALA A 118 -7.43 -24.79 10.89
C ALA A 118 -8.42 -23.78 10.26
N ALA A 119 -9.34 -24.22 9.42
CA ALA A 119 -10.19 -23.33 8.63
C ALA A 119 -11.01 -22.33 9.48
N PRO A 120 -11.65 -22.71 10.61
CA PRO A 120 -12.36 -21.77 11.47
C PRO A 120 -11.46 -20.65 12.03
N GLU A 121 -10.23 -20.98 12.38
CA GLU A 121 -9.25 -20.04 12.93
C GLU A 121 -8.79 -19.02 11.88
N LEU A 122 -8.58 -19.48 10.64
CA LEU A 122 -8.26 -18.62 9.51
C LEU A 122 -9.40 -17.66 9.19
N ILE A 123 -10.64 -18.17 9.17
CA ILE A 123 -11.86 -17.35 8.96
C ILE A 123 -12.01 -16.32 10.10
N SER A 124 -11.77 -16.75 11.36
CA SER A 124 -11.80 -15.85 12.51
C SER A 124 -10.77 -14.73 12.38
N THR A 125 -9.58 -15.05 11.91
CA THR A 125 -8.51 -14.07 11.67
C THR A 125 -8.93 -13.00 10.67
N LEU A 126 -9.52 -13.38 9.52
CA LEU A 126 -10.05 -12.43 8.53
C LEU A 126 -11.14 -11.52 9.10
N ARG A 127 -11.92 -11.99 10.07
CA ARG A 127 -13.01 -11.19 10.70
C ARG A 127 -12.51 -10.20 11.75
N ILE A 128 -11.34 -10.45 12.33
CA ILE A 128 -10.81 -9.66 13.44
C ILE A 128 -9.77 -8.67 12.95
N LYS A 129 -8.97 -9.06 11.96
CA LYS A 129 -7.85 -8.26 11.43
C LYS A 129 -8.25 -7.49 10.17
N SER A 130 -7.68 -6.31 9.99
CA SER A 130 -7.83 -5.51 8.76
C SER A 130 -6.90 -6.05 7.66
N VAL A 131 -7.11 -7.31 7.24
CA VAL A 131 -6.35 -7.98 6.19
C VAL A 131 -7.31 -8.56 5.15
N THR A 132 -6.87 -8.62 3.91
CA THR A 132 -7.70 -9.07 2.78
C THR A 132 -7.58 -10.55 2.49
N GLY A 133 -6.64 -11.24 3.11
CA GLY A 133 -6.53 -12.67 2.97
C GLY A 133 -5.65 -13.31 4.04
N VAL A 134 -5.84 -14.61 4.23
CA VAL A 134 -5.06 -15.43 5.14
C VAL A 134 -4.76 -16.76 4.49
N PHE A 135 -3.57 -17.29 4.68
CA PHE A 135 -3.17 -18.57 4.10
C PHE A 135 -2.36 -19.43 5.05
N LEU A 136 -2.53 -20.72 4.89
CA LEU A 136 -1.76 -21.80 5.52
C LEU A 136 -1.27 -22.73 4.40
N ILE A 137 0.04 -22.94 4.34
CA ILE A 137 0.68 -23.83 3.33
C ILE A 137 1.54 -24.83 4.06
N LEU A 138 1.32 -26.09 3.80
CA LEU A 138 2.03 -27.18 4.47
C LEU A 138 3.21 -27.67 3.63
N ASN A 139 4.36 -27.79 4.25
CA ASN A 139 5.58 -28.33 3.68
C ASN A 139 6.53 -28.78 4.80
N THR A 140 7.00 -30.00 4.74
CA THR A 140 7.92 -30.57 5.74
C THR A 140 9.34 -30.82 5.19
N HIS A 141 9.56 -30.51 3.92
CA HIS A 141 10.79 -30.83 3.23
C HIS A 141 11.56 -29.57 2.79
N ASP A 142 12.87 -29.71 2.68
CA ASP A 142 13.77 -28.69 2.14
C ASP A 142 13.29 -28.20 0.78
N LEU A 143 12.89 -26.94 0.68
CA LEU A 143 12.40 -26.34 -0.55
C LEU A 143 13.45 -26.24 -1.65
N ASP A 144 14.75 -26.21 -1.30
CA ASP A 144 15.82 -26.22 -2.30
C ASP A 144 15.93 -27.56 -3.03
N LYS A 145 15.51 -28.64 -2.38
CA LYS A 145 15.51 -30.00 -2.94
C LYS A 145 14.15 -30.38 -3.53
N ARG A 146 13.12 -29.58 -3.30
CA ARG A 146 11.78 -29.90 -3.76
C ARG A 146 11.67 -29.74 -5.28
N LYS A 147 11.02 -30.71 -5.91
CA LYS A 147 10.77 -30.67 -7.36
C LYS A 147 9.85 -29.50 -7.69
N GLN A 148 10.20 -28.76 -8.74
CA GLN A 148 9.33 -27.72 -9.27
C GLN A 148 7.97 -28.29 -9.69
N ASP A 149 6.93 -27.48 -9.59
CA ASP A 149 5.54 -27.84 -9.86
C ASP A 149 4.96 -28.93 -8.93
N SER A 150 5.65 -29.30 -7.82
CA SER A 150 5.04 -30.12 -6.79
C SER A 150 3.85 -29.38 -6.17
N LEU A 151 2.82 -30.14 -5.83
CA LEU A 151 1.59 -29.62 -5.23
C LEU A 151 1.73 -29.66 -3.72
N LEU A 152 1.41 -28.56 -3.07
CA LEU A 152 1.42 -28.41 -1.61
C LEU A 152 -0.01 -28.27 -1.10
N PRO A 153 -0.39 -29.01 -0.05
CA PRO A 153 -1.65 -28.79 0.63
C PRO A 153 -1.71 -27.39 1.21
N ALA A 154 -2.84 -26.72 1.03
CA ALA A 154 -3.00 -25.35 1.49
C ALA A 154 -4.47 -24.98 1.71
N ILE A 155 -4.67 -23.99 2.58
CA ILE A 155 -5.85 -23.13 2.61
C ILE A 155 -5.39 -21.71 2.29
N TYR A 156 -6.14 -21.04 1.43
CA TYR A 156 -5.99 -19.63 1.18
C TYR A 156 -7.37 -19.00 0.99
N LEU A 157 -7.77 -18.22 1.96
CA LEU A 157 -9.03 -17.47 2.02
C LEU A 157 -8.76 -16.02 1.67
N ARG A 158 -9.68 -15.41 0.95
CA ARG A 158 -9.65 -13.98 0.59
C ARG A 158 -10.99 -13.35 0.91
N ASP A 159 -10.95 -12.14 1.45
CA ASP A 159 -12.04 -11.23 1.69
C ASP A 159 -11.74 -9.94 0.92
N LEU A 160 -12.57 -9.59 -0.05
CA LEU A 160 -12.31 -8.42 -0.91
C LEU A 160 -12.66 -7.10 -0.23
N ASP A 161 -13.52 -7.12 0.80
CA ASP A 161 -13.92 -5.95 1.58
C ASP A 161 -13.93 -6.27 3.08
N PRO A 162 -12.73 -6.32 3.73
CA PRO A 162 -12.62 -6.63 5.15
C PRO A 162 -13.32 -5.59 6.04
N ASP A 163 -13.57 -4.39 5.53
CA ASP A 163 -14.27 -3.30 6.24
C ASP A 163 -15.79 -3.32 6.04
N ALA A 164 -16.32 -4.33 5.32
CA ALA A 164 -17.75 -4.49 5.08
C ALA A 164 -18.57 -4.53 6.37
N ALA A 165 -19.81 -4.02 6.28
CA ALA A 165 -20.74 -4.05 7.40
C ALA A 165 -20.95 -5.49 7.91
N PRO A 166 -21.15 -5.73 9.22
CA PRO A 166 -21.27 -7.07 9.81
C PRO A 166 -22.30 -7.99 9.14
N SER A 167 -23.34 -7.41 8.55
CA SER A 167 -24.37 -8.16 7.79
C SER A 167 -23.89 -8.66 6.41
N GLN A 168 -22.78 -8.14 5.91
CA GLN A 168 -22.24 -8.44 4.58
C GLN A 168 -20.84 -9.08 4.62
N ARG A 169 -20.26 -9.25 5.81
CA ARG A 169 -18.89 -9.71 6.04
C ARG A 169 -18.46 -11.01 5.35
N ASN A 170 -19.39 -11.83 4.90
CA ASN A 170 -19.07 -13.09 4.23
C ASN A 170 -19.55 -13.10 2.77
N ALA A 171 -20.06 -11.98 2.26
CA ALA A 171 -20.63 -11.96 0.92
C ALA A 171 -19.58 -12.15 -0.18
N ASP A 172 -18.37 -11.73 0.10
CA ASP A 172 -17.19 -11.71 -0.79
C ASP A 172 -16.02 -12.54 -0.27
N LEU A 173 -16.26 -13.34 0.80
CA LEU A 173 -15.29 -14.34 1.25
C LEU A 173 -15.19 -15.48 0.24
N THR A 174 -13.99 -15.75 -0.23
CA THR A 174 -13.72 -16.77 -1.25
C THR A 174 -12.52 -17.65 -0.89
N PHE A 175 -12.56 -18.90 -1.34
CA PHE A 175 -11.37 -19.74 -1.37
C PHE A 175 -10.55 -19.50 -2.64
N VAL A 176 -9.32 -19.10 -2.47
CA VAL A 176 -8.28 -19.07 -3.53
C VAL A 176 -7.61 -20.43 -3.63
N ARG A 177 -7.35 -21.09 -2.47
CA ARG A 177 -6.84 -22.47 -2.39
C ARG A 177 -7.53 -23.19 -1.23
N ALA A 178 -8.07 -24.36 -1.50
CA ALA A 178 -8.58 -25.28 -0.48
C ALA A 178 -8.90 -26.63 -1.09
N PRO A 179 -8.82 -27.75 -0.34
CA PRO A 179 -9.37 -29.02 -0.75
C PRO A 179 -10.85 -28.92 -1.12
N ALA A 180 -11.28 -29.65 -2.14
CA ALA A 180 -12.68 -29.59 -2.61
C ALA A 180 -13.68 -30.00 -1.51
N GLN A 181 -13.32 -30.93 -0.64
CA GLN A 181 -14.12 -31.34 0.52
C GLN A 181 -14.38 -30.17 1.47
N LEU A 182 -13.34 -29.35 1.75
CA LEU A 182 -13.44 -28.19 2.63
C LEU A 182 -14.33 -27.09 2.01
N VAL A 183 -14.20 -26.85 0.71
CA VAL A 183 -15.08 -25.91 -0.02
C VAL A 183 -16.55 -26.33 0.12
N GLN A 184 -16.85 -27.62 -0.02
CA GLN A 184 -18.21 -28.13 0.09
C GLN A 184 -18.73 -28.06 1.52
N SER A 185 -17.93 -28.44 2.53
CA SER A 185 -18.37 -28.46 3.93
C SER A 185 -18.68 -27.07 4.48
N LEU A 186 -17.89 -26.05 4.11
CA LEU A 186 -18.07 -24.68 4.58
C LEU A 186 -19.00 -23.84 3.71
N SER A 187 -19.35 -24.34 2.51
CA SER A 187 -20.22 -23.61 1.54
C SER A 187 -19.71 -22.20 1.22
N ILE A 188 -18.39 -21.99 1.25
CA ILE A 188 -17.75 -20.74 0.85
C ILE A 188 -17.49 -20.80 -0.65
N ALA A 189 -17.73 -19.69 -1.35
CA ALA A 189 -17.47 -19.56 -2.78
C ALA A 189 -15.98 -19.75 -3.11
N THR A 190 -15.69 -20.10 -4.35
CA THR A 190 -14.32 -20.18 -4.85
C THR A 190 -13.99 -19.00 -5.75
N ASP A 191 -12.76 -18.52 -5.65
CA ASP A 191 -12.19 -17.54 -6.57
C ASP A 191 -12.02 -18.16 -7.98
N ASN A 192 -11.95 -17.32 -9.03
CA ASN A 192 -11.74 -17.76 -10.40
C ASN A 192 -10.40 -18.50 -10.60
N SER A 193 -9.42 -18.20 -9.77
CA SER A 193 -8.09 -18.84 -9.77
C SER A 193 -8.02 -20.10 -8.89
N TRP A 194 -9.15 -20.55 -8.31
CA TRP A 194 -9.17 -21.61 -7.33
C TRP A 194 -8.49 -22.91 -7.81
N SER A 195 -7.77 -23.52 -6.88
CA SER A 195 -7.17 -24.85 -7.03
C SER A 195 -7.16 -25.55 -5.65
N PRO A 196 -7.27 -26.90 -5.61
CA PRO A 196 -7.24 -27.62 -4.33
C PRO A 196 -5.89 -27.57 -3.61
N THR A 197 -4.84 -27.15 -4.29
CA THR A 197 -3.46 -27.10 -3.77
C THR A 197 -2.75 -25.85 -4.27
N ILE A 198 -1.63 -25.52 -3.65
CA ILE A 198 -0.71 -24.53 -4.18
C ILE A 198 0.42 -25.23 -4.96
N ARG A 199 0.73 -24.72 -6.14
CA ARG A 199 1.82 -25.24 -6.95
C ARG A 199 3.13 -24.58 -6.57
N TYR A 200 4.09 -25.35 -6.06
CA TYR A 200 5.42 -24.84 -5.76
C TYR A 200 6.17 -24.50 -7.05
N ARG A 201 6.54 -23.23 -7.18
CA ARG A 201 7.44 -22.76 -8.24
C ARG A 201 8.57 -21.98 -7.60
N ALA A 202 9.80 -22.45 -7.79
CA ALA A 202 10.98 -21.84 -7.18
C ALA A 202 11.15 -20.33 -7.50
N LEU A 203 10.55 -19.85 -8.58
CA LEU A 203 10.60 -18.42 -8.96
C LEU A 203 9.31 -17.65 -8.60
N GLY A 204 8.12 -18.24 -8.75
CA GLY A 204 6.84 -17.54 -8.56
C GLY A 204 6.37 -17.44 -7.11
N ASN A 205 6.65 -18.47 -6.28
CA ASN A 205 6.20 -18.50 -4.88
C ASN A 205 7.31 -18.13 -3.89
N ARG A 206 8.43 -17.58 -4.37
CA ARG A 206 9.55 -17.24 -3.51
C ARG A 206 9.21 -16.14 -2.51
N GLY A 207 8.34 -15.23 -2.89
CA GLY A 207 8.06 -14.04 -2.10
C GLY A 207 7.41 -14.33 -0.74
N PHE A 208 6.48 -15.26 -0.63
CA PHE A 208 5.72 -15.48 0.62
C PHE A 208 5.89 -16.87 1.23
N LEU A 209 6.37 -17.87 0.50
CA LEU A 209 6.59 -19.22 1.00
C LEU A 209 8.07 -19.50 1.29
N TYR A 210 8.93 -19.25 0.30
CA TYR A 210 10.32 -19.68 0.34
C TYR A 210 11.17 -18.97 1.41
N PRO A 211 11.17 -17.62 1.53
CA PRO A 211 12.06 -16.95 2.47
C PRO A 211 11.84 -17.38 3.92
N PRO A 212 10.63 -17.27 4.49
CA PRO A 212 10.42 -17.60 5.90
C PRO A 212 10.62 -19.10 6.18
N PHE A 213 10.10 -19.96 5.32
CA PHE A 213 10.24 -21.41 5.50
C PHE A 213 11.71 -21.83 5.44
N GLN A 214 12.42 -21.43 4.39
CA GLN A 214 13.78 -21.91 4.13
C GLN A 214 14.79 -21.34 5.12
N ALA A 215 14.58 -20.12 5.59
CA ALA A 215 15.39 -19.52 6.64
C ALA A 215 15.30 -20.35 7.95
N ALA A 216 14.08 -20.57 8.43
CA ALA A 216 13.86 -21.39 9.63
C ALA A 216 14.35 -22.85 9.46
N TYR A 217 14.07 -23.44 8.31
CA TYR A 217 14.48 -24.83 8.03
C TYR A 217 16.01 -24.99 8.03
N LYS A 218 16.76 -24.06 7.44
CA LYS A 218 18.24 -24.10 7.42
C LYS A 218 18.87 -23.78 8.76
N ASP A 219 18.24 -22.90 9.52
CA ASP A 219 18.71 -22.48 10.84
C ASP A 219 18.35 -23.48 11.94
N GLY A 220 17.56 -24.52 11.62
CA GLY A 220 17.06 -25.49 12.59
C GLY A 220 16.08 -24.87 13.58
N ALA A 221 15.34 -23.85 13.16
CA ALA A 221 14.34 -23.12 13.93
C ALA A 221 14.87 -22.62 15.29
N SER A 222 16.06 -22.00 15.29
CA SER A 222 16.74 -21.53 16.49
C SER A 222 16.15 -20.25 17.09
N LEU A 223 15.37 -19.50 16.29
CA LEU A 223 14.71 -18.25 16.67
C LEU A 223 13.19 -18.42 16.77
N ALA A 224 12.48 -17.40 17.24
CA ALA A 224 11.03 -17.40 17.20
C ALA A 224 10.51 -17.32 15.76
N ALA A 225 9.29 -17.84 15.49
CA ALA A 225 8.72 -17.84 14.15
C ALA A 225 8.61 -16.43 13.54
N SER A 226 8.29 -15.41 14.35
CA SER A 226 8.23 -14.01 13.93
C SER A 226 9.57 -13.47 13.43
N ASP A 227 10.71 -13.96 13.96
CA ASP A 227 12.05 -13.49 13.56
C ASP A 227 12.44 -13.95 12.15
N TYR A 228 11.74 -14.96 11.62
CA TYR A 228 11.83 -15.41 10.22
C TYR A 228 10.76 -14.77 9.34
N GLY A 229 9.96 -13.85 9.89
CA GLY A 229 8.89 -13.18 9.18
C GLY A 229 9.38 -12.48 7.92
N HIS A 230 8.55 -12.47 6.88
CA HIS A 230 8.94 -11.89 5.59
C HIS A 230 7.78 -11.17 4.92
N TRP A 231 8.03 -9.92 4.48
CA TRP A 231 7.15 -9.16 3.60
C TRP A 231 7.52 -9.36 2.14
N THR A 232 6.53 -9.60 1.30
CA THR A 232 6.75 -9.65 -0.16
C THR A 232 6.73 -8.27 -0.77
N SER A 233 7.31 -8.15 -1.97
CA SER A 233 6.95 -7.06 -2.88
C SER A 233 5.55 -7.29 -3.45
N ARG A 234 4.89 -6.21 -3.93
CA ARG A 234 3.61 -6.30 -4.65
C ARG A 234 3.73 -7.22 -5.86
N SER A 235 2.86 -8.21 -5.94
CA SER A 235 2.82 -9.17 -7.04
C SER A 235 1.52 -9.98 -7.04
N TYR A 236 1.27 -10.74 -8.10
CA TYR A 236 0.26 -11.80 -8.09
C TYR A 236 0.80 -12.97 -7.28
N LEU A 237 0.20 -13.26 -6.13
CA LEU A 237 0.73 -14.27 -5.20
C LEU A 237 0.59 -15.70 -5.72
N VAL A 238 -0.44 -15.98 -6.51
CA VAL A 238 -0.68 -17.31 -7.09
C VAL A 238 -0.93 -17.24 -8.59
N PRO A 239 -0.62 -18.30 -9.34
CA PRO A 239 -0.91 -18.37 -10.78
C PRO A 239 -2.41 -18.22 -11.07
N GLY A 240 -2.75 -17.37 -12.05
CA GLY A 240 -4.13 -17.12 -12.47
C GLY A 240 -4.85 -16.08 -11.60
N ASP A 241 -4.20 -15.54 -10.59
CA ASP A 241 -4.74 -14.44 -9.79
C ASP A 241 -4.94 -13.19 -10.65
N THR A 242 -5.98 -12.44 -10.34
CA THR A 242 -6.29 -11.15 -10.97
C THR A 242 -6.01 -9.96 -10.06
N HIS A 243 -5.68 -10.23 -8.78
CA HIS A 243 -5.40 -9.23 -7.77
C HIS A 243 -3.93 -9.24 -7.38
N GLU A 244 -3.29 -8.09 -7.46
CA GLU A 244 -1.96 -7.89 -6.89
C GLU A 244 -2.05 -7.66 -5.40
N ALA A 245 -1.10 -8.19 -4.65
CA ALA A 245 -1.06 -8.10 -3.20
C ALA A 245 0.36 -7.98 -2.67
N ILE A 246 0.46 -7.55 -1.42
CA ILE A 246 1.63 -7.67 -0.55
C ILE A 246 1.28 -8.70 0.51
N ALA A 247 2.16 -9.61 0.82
CA ALA A 247 1.93 -10.61 1.86
C ALA A 247 2.99 -10.56 2.96
N TYR A 248 2.56 -10.79 4.19
CA TYR A 248 3.43 -11.13 5.29
C TYR A 248 3.26 -12.61 5.63
N SER A 249 4.36 -13.28 5.92
CA SER A 249 4.35 -14.70 6.25
C SER A 249 5.47 -15.09 7.21
N GLN A 250 5.20 -16.10 8.04
CA GLN A 250 6.15 -16.68 8.98
C GLN A 250 6.07 -18.20 8.94
N PRO A 251 7.15 -18.93 9.33
CA PRO A 251 7.14 -20.37 9.38
C PRO A 251 6.25 -20.88 10.52
N LEU A 252 5.71 -22.08 10.35
CA LEU A 252 5.10 -22.85 11.41
C LEU A 252 6.16 -23.80 11.99
N ILE A 253 6.40 -23.71 13.29
CA ILE A 253 7.46 -24.42 13.99
C ILE A 253 6.86 -25.12 15.20
N LEU A 254 7.00 -26.45 15.26
CA LEU A 254 6.60 -27.23 16.41
C LEU A 254 7.59 -27.05 17.58
N PRO A 255 7.19 -27.39 18.82
CA PRO A 255 8.07 -27.25 20.01
C PRO A 255 9.39 -28.02 19.92
N ASP A 256 9.47 -29.05 19.09
CA ASP A 256 10.69 -29.83 18.84
C ASP A 256 11.62 -29.19 17.78
N GLY A 257 11.25 -28.01 17.23
CA GLY A 257 11.98 -27.33 16.18
C GLY A 257 11.62 -27.77 14.76
N THR A 258 10.66 -28.67 14.58
CA THR A 258 10.25 -29.13 13.23
C THR A 258 9.48 -28.03 12.51
N VAL A 259 10.00 -27.59 11.37
CA VAL A 259 9.32 -26.65 10.46
C VAL A 259 8.41 -27.42 9.52
N TYR A 260 7.10 -27.17 9.54
CA TYR A 260 6.13 -27.98 8.80
C TYR A 260 5.21 -27.17 7.85
N GLY A 261 5.43 -25.86 7.76
CA GLY A 261 4.64 -25.01 6.87
C GLY A 261 4.94 -23.54 7.02
N VAL A 262 4.09 -22.75 6.40
CA VAL A 262 4.07 -21.30 6.46
C VAL A 262 2.64 -20.82 6.68
N ILE A 263 2.46 -19.86 7.56
CA ILE A 263 1.22 -19.14 7.78
C ILE A 263 1.45 -17.67 7.42
N GLY A 264 0.42 -17.03 6.86
CA GLY A 264 0.56 -15.62 6.49
C GLY A 264 -0.77 -14.97 6.16
N VAL A 265 -0.67 -13.67 5.91
CA VAL A 265 -1.78 -12.81 5.50
C VAL A 265 -1.43 -12.04 4.24
N GLU A 266 -2.46 -11.58 3.54
CA GLU A 266 -2.32 -10.71 2.39
C GLU A 266 -3.01 -9.36 2.61
N LEU A 267 -2.47 -8.35 1.96
CA LEU A 267 -3.07 -7.04 1.77
C LEU A 267 -3.18 -6.80 0.27
N LEU A 268 -4.38 -6.77 -0.26
CA LEU A 268 -4.62 -6.46 -1.68
C LEU A 268 -4.17 -5.04 -2.00
N ALA A 269 -3.58 -4.87 -3.17
CA ALA A 269 -3.18 -3.55 -3.66
C ALA A 269 -4.39 -2.60 -3.76
N ASP A 270 -5.53 -3.10 -4.21
CA ASP A 270 -6.77 -2.33 -4.32
C ASP A 270 -7.25 -1.84 -2.94
N TYR A 271 -7.22 -2.70 -1.92
CA TYR A 271 -7.55 -2.32 -0.54
C TYR A 271 -6.60 -1.24 0.01
N LEU A 272 -5.30 -1.38 -0.23
CA LEU A 272 -4.33 -0.37 0.17
C LEU A 272 -4.53 0.96 -0.59
N TRP A 273 -4.96 0.94 -1.86
CA TRP A 273 -5.29 2.14 -2.63
C TRP A 273 -6.50 2.88 -2.09
N GLU A 274 -7.55 2.16 -1.71
CA GLU A 274 -8.74 2.75 -1.08
C GLU A 274 -8.39 3.47 0.22
N ASN A 275 -7.37 2.99 0.92
CA ASN A 275 -6.82 3.59 2.12
C ASN A 275 -5.81 4.74 1.86
N LEU A 276 -5.60 5.13 0.60
CA LEU A 276 -4.78 6.27 0.17
C LEU A 276 -5.59 7.26 -0.70
N PRO A 277 -6.69 7.85 -0.19
CA PRO A 277 -7.61 8.64 -1.00
C PRO A 277 -7.01 9.99 -1.41
N CYS A 278 -6.99 10.26 -2.71
CA CYS A 278 -6.54 11.55 -3.27
C CYS A 278 -7.39 12.74 -2.82
N SER A 279 -8.64 12.53 -2.40
CA SER A 279 -9.53 13.60 -1.94
C SER A 279 -8.96 14.36 -0.76
N GLU A 280 -8.17 13.73 0.10
CA GLU A 280 -7.47 14.40 1.21
C GLU A 280 -6.43 15.40 0.72
N LEU A 281 -5.86 15.19 -0.46
CA LEU A 281 -4.93 16.10 -1.14
C LEU A 281 -5.64 17.06 -2.11
N GLN A 282 -6.97 17.25 -1.95
CA GLN A 282 -7.80 18.09 -2.81
C GLN A 282 -7.69 17.75 -4.31
N ASN A 283 -7.44 16.48 -4.61
CA ASN A 283 -7.19 15.95 -5.96
C ASN A 283 -6.00 16.57 -6.72
N ASN A 284 -5.11 17.26 -6.01
CA ASN A 284 -3.90 17.88 -6.57
C ASN A 284 -2.61 17.20 -6.11
N GLY A 285 -2.71 16.05 -5.44
CA GLY A 285 -1.59 15.30 -4.92
C GLY A 285 -1.74 13.81 -5.15
N THR A 286 -0.66 13.08 -4.87
CA THR A 286 -0.58 11.63 -5.01
C THR A 286 0.12 11.05 -3.79
N TYR A 287 -0.43 10.00 -3.20
CA TYR A 287 0.26 9.19 -2.21
C TYR A 287 1.11 8.11 -2.87
N PHE A 288 2.26 7.87 -2.30
CA PHE A 288 3.12 6.74 -2.66
C PHE A 288 3.42 5.91 -1.40
N LEU A 289 3.24 4.60 -1.51
CA LEU A 289 3.91 3.63 -0.66
C LEU A 289 5.17 3.20 -1.40
N ALA A 290 6.33 3.37 -0.79
CA ALA A 290 7.60 3.10 -1.46
C ALA A 290 8.61 2.48 -0.50
N VAL A 291 9.57 1.76 -1.03
CA VAL A 291 10.74 1.28 -0.30
C VAL A 291 11.96 2.13 -0.65
N THR A 292 12.87 2.25 0.29
CA THR A 292 14.15 2.95 0.10
C THR A 292 15.28 2.09 0.63
N ASP A 293 16.42 2.16 -0.03
CA ASP A 293 17.67 1.57 0.46
C ASP A 293 18.47 2.58 1.32
N THR A 294 17.91 3.78 1.55
CA THR A 294 18.52 4.85 2.35
C THR A 294 18.11 4.66 3.82
N GLU A 295 19.08 4.40 4.69
CA GLU A 295 18.84 4.17 6.13
C GLU A 295 18.34 5.41 6.86
N GLU A 296 18.73 6.63 6.41
CA GLU A 296 18.35 7.87 7.04
C GLU A 296 17.41 8.72 6.17
N LEU A 297 16.20 8.96 6.66
CA LEU A 297 15.25 9.89 6.03
C LEU A 297 15.74 11.35 6.04
N SER A 298 16.74 11.68 6.88
CA SER A 298 17.39 12.99 6.93
C SER A 298 18.36 13.25 5.79
N ALA A 299 18.68 12.25 4.96
CA ALA A 299 19.59 12.39 3.83
C ALA A 299 19.14 13.52 2.88
N SER A 300 20.11 14.25 2.33
CA SER A 300 19.86 15.35 1.39
C SER A 300 19.17 14.89 0.10
N GLU A 301 19.36 13.63 -0.25
CA GLU A 301 18.75 12.97 -1.40
C GLU A 301 18.24 11.60 -0.98
N LEU A 302 16.98 11.29 -1.35
CA LEU A 302 16.31 10.05 -1.02
C LEU A 302 15.87 9.38 -2.32
N GLN A 303 16.34 8.16 -2.53
CA GLN A 303 15.92 7.31 -3.65
C GLN A 303 14.76 6.42 -3.20
N LEU A 304 13.62 6.54 -3.85
CA LEU A 304 12.42 5.78 -3.56
C LEU A 304 12.06 4.88 -4.73
N ARG A 305 11.71 3.65 -4.42
CA ARG A 305 11.13 2.70 -5.37
C ARG A 305 9.65 2.51 -4.98
N PRO A 306 8.70 3.09 -5.73
CA PRO A 306 7.29 2.97 -5.42
C PRO A 306 6.83 1.51 -5.47
N VAL A 307 6.04 1.11 -4.47
CA VAL A 307 5.32 -0.16 -4.40
C VAL A 307 3.87 0.05 -4.81
N LEU A 308 3.28 1.15 -4.33
CA LEU A 308 1.93 1.59 -4.65
C LEU A 308 1.92 3.08 -4.92
N ARG A 309 1.08 3.52 -5.83
CA ARG A 309 0.84 4.92 -6.13
C ARG A 309 -0.67 5.15 -6.21
N SER A 310 -1.22 6.04 -5.37
CA SER A 310 -2.59 6.50 -5.55
C SER A 310 -2.65 7.47 -6.74
N HIS A 311 -3.74 7.43 -7.50
CA HIS A 311 -3.94 8.35 -8.62
C HIS A 311 -5.30 9.02 -8.50
N CYS A 312 -5.32 10.36 -8.63
CA CYS A 312 -6.55 11.14 -8.48
C CYS A 312 -7.58 10.86 -9.58
N ASP A 313 -7.15 10.33 -10.71
CA ASP A 313 -8.01 10.05 -11.87
C ASP A 313 -8.60 8.61 -11.87
N GLY A 314 -8.48 7.88 -10.73
CA GLY A 314 -9.03 6.52 -10.59
C GLY A 314 -8.31 5.46 -11.41
N GLN A 315 -7.15 5.76 -12.00
CA GLN A 315 -6.31 4.77 -12.66
C GLN A 315 -5.05 4.48 -11.83
N PRO A 316 -4.73 3.22 -11.56
CA PRO A 316 -3.48 2.87 -10.93
C PRO A 316 -2.32 3.32 -11.82
N GLY A 317 -1.50 4.22 -11.31
CA GLY A 317 -0.29 4.64 -11.99
C GLY A 317 0.75 3.51 -12.00
N SER A 318 1.53 3.40 -13.09
CA SER A 318 2.69 2.50 -13.11
C SER A 318 3.62 2.81 -11.93
N ALA A 319 3.96 1.78 -11.14
CA ALA A 319 4.87 1.91 -10.01
C ALA A 319 6.35 1.74 -10.42
N ASP A 320 6.65 1.69 -11.72
CA ASP A 320 7.96 1.24 -12.21
C ASP A 320 9.05 2.34 -12.23
N GLU A 321 8.69 3.60 -11.95
CA GLU A 321 9.66 4.69 -11.96
C GLU A 321 10.20 4.98 -10.57
N SER A 322 11.52 4.87 -10.38
CA SER A 322 12.18 5.32 -9.16
C SER A 322 12.09 6.84 -9.02
N LEU A 323 11.80 7.31 -7.82
CA LEU A 323 11.69 8.73 -7.49
C LEU A 323 12.94 9.18 -6.72
N THR A 324 13.51 10.30 -7.15
CA THR A 324 14.59 10.97 -6.42
C THR A 324 14.07 12.22 -5.75
N LEU A 325 14.03 12.22 -4.41
CA LEU A 325 13.59 13.35 -3.62
C LEU A 325 14.79 14.10 -3.04
N ARG A 326 14.85 15.42 -3.27
CA ARG A 326 15.88 16.30 -2.67
C ARG A 326 15.30 17.09 -1.53
N LEU A 327 16.01 17.14 -0.41
CA LEU A 327 15.62 17.86 0.78
C LEU A 327 15.42 19.35 0.46
N HIS A 328 14.26 19.90 0.80
CA HIS A 328 13.93 21.30 0.62
C HIS A 328 13.86 22.06 1.96
N SER A 329 13.21 21.45 2.96
CA SER A 329 13.14 21.94 4.34
C SER A 329 13.24 20.74 5.29
N ALA A 330 13.13 20.97 6.60
CA ALA A 330 13.24 19.90 7.60
C ALA A 330 12.26 18.73 7.36
N HIS A 331 11.09 19.01 6.78
CA HIS A 331 10.00 18.05 6.61
C HIS A 331 9.52 17.88 5.16
N THR A 332 9.95 18.73 4.24
CA THR A 332 9.49 18.71 2.85
C THR A 332 10.63 18.49 1.88
N ARG A 333 10.34 17.77 0.81
CA ARG A 333 11.26 17.44 -0.26
C ARG A 333 10.68 17.90 -1.60
N ARG A 334 11.55 18.21 -2.54
CA ARG A 334 11.17 18.52 -3.92
C ARG A 334 11.58 17.36 -4.82
N TYR A 335 10.71 17.01 -5.74
CA TYR A 335 11.03 16.06 -6.79
C TYR A 335 10.51 16.54 -8.14
N LEU A 336 11.16 16.09 -9.20
CA LEU A 336 10.78 16.36 -10.59
C LEU A 336 10.09 15.11 -11.13
N PHE A 337 8.83 15.26 -11.56
CA PHE A 337 8.07 14.19 -12.20
C PHE A 337 7.50 14.71 -13.52
N SER A 338 7.78 14.03 -14.63
CA SER A 338 7.32 14.44 -15.97
C SER A 338 7.61 15.92 -16.32
N ASN A 339 8.75 16.46 -15.89
CA ASN A 339 9.19 17.85 -16.00
C ASN A 339 8.47 18.87 -15.12
N ASP A 340 7.55 18.46 -14.28
CA ASP A 340 6.90 19.32 -13.29
C ASP A 340 7.58 19.19 -11.92
N LEU A 341 7.66 20.31 -11.19
CA LEU A 341 8.25 20.35 -9.86
C LEU A 341 7.16 20.18 -8.80
N TYR A 342 7.32 19.16 -7.96
CA TYR A 342 6.41 18.87 -6.84
C TYR A 342 7.09 19.06 -5.49
N ILE A 343 6.27 19.28 -4.47
CA ILE A 343 6.67 19.22 -3.07
C ILE A 343 6.15 17.90 -2.51
N ALA A 344 7.00 17.17 -1.80
CA ALA A 344 6.66 15.93 -1.16
C ALA A 344 6.95 15.97 0.35
N SER A 345 6.09 15.37 1.14
CA SER A 345 6.36 14.98 2.51
C SER A 345 6.57 13.47 2.58
N VAL A 346 7.45 13.01 3.45
CA VAL A 346 7.79 11.60 3.62
C VAL A 346 7.70 11.25 5.10
N SER A 347 6.95 10.19 5.41
CA SER A 347 6.87 9.62 6.75
C SER A 347 7.24 8.14 6.68
N PRO A 348 8.06 7.61 7.62
CA PRO A 348 8.45 6.21 7.62
C PRO A 348 7.27 5.32 7.99
N LEU A 349 7.31 4.08 7.49
CA LEU A 349 6.57 2.95 8.00
C LEU A 349 7.60 2.00 8.62
N ASP A 350 7.46 1.76 9.91
CA ASP A 350 8.33 0.87 10.66
C ASP A 350 7.69 -0.53 10.67
N LEU A 351 8.26 -1.44 9.89
CA LEU A 351 7.72 -2.78 9.66
C LEU A 351 8.51 -3.88 10.41
N TYR A 352 9.53 -3.49 11.23
CA TYR A 352 10.39 -4.42 11.97
C TYR A 352 10.60 -3.96 13.41
#